data_3dde2b4682ae9a45ffdf1c652a2dbfca
#
_entry.id   3dde2b4682ae9a45ffdf1c652a2dbfca
#
_cell.length_a   1.000
_cell.length_b   1.000
_cell.length_c   1.000
_cell.angle_alpha   90.00
_cell.angle_beta   90.00
_cell.angle_gamma   90.00
#
_symmetry.space_group_name_H-M   'P 1'
#
loop_
_entity.id
_entity.type
_entity.pdbx_description
1 polymer ?
#
loop_
_entity_poly.entity_id
_entity_poly.type
_entity_poly.pdbx_seq_one_letter_code
_entity_poly.pdbx_strand_id
1 'polypeptide(L)'
;MRDTSRSPQMPLPSLSFDGTLGQQIVELHMWVVREGIRGAAADTLFNGLCQRLVTAGVPLWRAFIGMPTLHPQSGGYSYTWRRDLNAIEPALFGRGYEYEQILLNSPFGYLIRQMENSAQEGDPWLYLRRRLVGPEAVLDFSILKELAAAGASDYFAEVVRFGADGDPSHGTGIGYSFATDLPGGFRDDDLVLLRAVLPAVSLAMMTQAGHMIASGLLGAYLGGDAGGRVHAGRLSAARWRVSALCCGMPISAASRRSPTRHRDLLSSSC
;
A
#
# COMPACT_ATOMS: atom_id res chain seq x y z
N MET A 1 -41.22 10.46 -1.69
CA MET A 1 -40.04 10.20 -0.87
C MET A 1 -38.92 9.97 -1.87
N ARG A 2 -38.09 10.96 -2.14
CA ARG A 2 -36.98 10.83 -3.12
C ARG A 2 -35.78 10.33 -2.37
N ASP A 3 -35.28 9.18 -2.81
CA ASP A 3 -34.07 8.53 -2.29
C ASP A 3 -32.85 9.42 -2.62
N THR A 4 -32.30 10.09 -1.61
CA THR A 4 -31.13 10.97 -1.71
C THR A 4 -29.83 10.26 -1.36
N SER A 5 -29.81 8.92 -1.35
CA SER A 5 -28.65 8.10 -0.93
C SER A 5 -27.65 7.76 -2.04
N ARG A 6 -27.87 8.21 -3.27
CA ARG A 6 -26.90 8.02 -4.35
C ARG A 6 -25.82 9.08 -4.24
N SER A 7 -24.65 8.72 -3.73
CA SER A 7 -23.43 9.50 -3.95
C SER A 7 -23.27 9.72 -5.45
N PRO A 8 -23.08 10.96 -5.92
CA PRO A 8 -22.86 11.19 -7.34
C PRO A 8 -21.58 10.47 -7.75
N GLN A 9 -21.72 9.48 -8.63
CA GLN A 9 -20.59 8.96 -9.37
C GLN A 9 -20.04 10.09 -10.23
N MET A 10 -19.00 10.75 -9.73
CA MET A 10 -18.28 11.71 -10.56
C MET A 10 -17.44 10.88 -11.53
N PRO A 11 -17.66 10.96 -12.84
CA PRO A 11 -16.86 10.24 -13.82
C PRO A 11 -15.39 10.60 -13.59
N LEU A 12 -14.49 9.64 -13.85
CA LEU A 12 -13.06 9.94 -13.92
C LEU A 12 -12.90 11.15 -14.84
N PRO A 13 -12.21 12.21 -14.40
CA PRO A 13 -12.04 13.38 -15.25
C PRO A 13 -11.45 12.94 -16.58
N SER A 14 -12.09 13.30 -17.69
CA SER A 14 -11.45 13.18 -19.00
C SER A 14 -10.21 14.07 -18.92
N LEU A 15 -9.02 13.45 -18.82
CA LEU A 15 -7.75 14.15 -18.64
C LEU A 15 -7.48 14.94 -19.93
N SER A 16 -7.94 16.18 -19.99
CA SER A 16 -7.42 17.15 -20.93
C SER A 16 -6.06 17.59 -20.40
N PHE A 17 -5.00 17.25 -21.09
CA PHE A 17 -3.62 17.60 -20.69
C PHE A 17 -3.28 19.07 -20.95
N ASP A 18 -4.26 19.88 -21.34
CA ASP A 18 -4.11 21.29 -21.60
C ASP A 18 -4.36 22.09 -20.32
N GLY A 19 -3.27 22.60 -19.72
CA GLY A 19 -3.31 23.45 -18.54
C GLY A 19 -2.40 23.02 -17.41
N THR A 20 -2.22 23.89 -16.43
CA THR A 20 -1.29 23.67 -15.29
C THR A 20 -1.67 22.43 -14.48
N LEU A 21 -2.96 22.18 -14.25
CA LEU A 21 -3.44 21.03 -13.49
C LEU A 21 -3.12 19.71 -14.23
N GLY A 22 -3.37 19.66 -15.56
CA GLY A 22 -3.05 18.47 -16.37
C GLY A 22 -1.56 18.13 -16.33
N GLN A 23 -0.70 19.14 -16.42
CA GLN A 23 0.75 18.97 -16.32
C GLN A 23 1.16 18.44 -14.94
N GLN A 24 0.62 18.99 -13.86
CA GLN A 24 0.86 18.54 -12.49
C GLN A 24 0.45 17.08 -12.28
N ILE A 25 -0.69 16.67 -12.81
CA ILE A 25 -1.16 15.28 -12.78
C ILE A 25 -0.16 14.37 -13.47
N VAL A 26 0.25 14.70 -14.70
CA VAL A 26 1.22 13.90 -15.47
C VAL A 26 2.56 13.80 -14.77
N GLU A 27 3.10 14.90 -14.27
CA GLU A 27 4.39 14.93 -13.57
C GLU A 27 4.37 14.05 -12.31
N LEU A 28 3.33 14.19 -11.48
CA LEU A 28 3.15 13.38 -10.28
C LEU A 28 2.96 11.90 -10.62
N HIS A 29 2.12 11.60 -11.61
CA HIS A 29 1.86 10.23 -12.06
C HIS A 29 3.14 9.56 -12.55
N MET A 30 3.89 10.22 -13.43
CA MET A 30 5.15 9.72 -13.98
C MET A 30 6.21 9.56 -12.89
N TRP A 31 6.23 10.45 -11.88
CA TRP A 31 7.12 10.29 -10.75
C TRP A 31 6.75 9.06 -9.91
N VAL A 32 5.47 8.87 -9.56
CA VAL A 32 5.00 7.69 -8.81
C VAL A 32 5.33 6.40 -9.53
N VAL A 33 5.04 6.32 -10.84
CA VAL A 33 5.33 5.14 -11.66
C VAL A 33 6.83 4.85 -11.67
N ARG A 34 7.67 5.88 -11.84
CA ARG A 34 9.13 5.72 -11.84
C ARG A 34 9.67 5.22 -10.50
N GLU A 35 9.20 5.78 -9.40
CA GLU A 35 9.62 5.33 -8.06
C GLU A 35 9.09 3.92 -7.76
N GLY A 36 7.86 3.59 -8.16
CA GLY A 36 7.31 2.24 -8.06
C GLY A 36 8.13 1.21 -8.83
N ILE A 37 8.54 1.51 -10.07
CA ILE A 37 9.41 0.64 -10.89
C ILE A 37 10.79 0.47 -10.24
N ARG A 38 11.32 1.51 -9.59
CA ARG A 38 12.59 1.45 -8.85
C ARG A 38 12.51 0.65 -7.56
N GLY A 39 11.30 0.28 -7.12
CA GLY A 39 11.08 -0.41 -5.87
C GLY A 39 11.27 0.48 -4.64
N ALA A 40 10.94 1.76 -4.75
CA ALA A 40 11.00 2.69 -3.62
C ALA A 40 10.18 2.16 -2.44
N ALA A 41 10.72 2.25 -1.23
CA ALA A 41 10.01 1.84 -0.02
C ALA A 41 8.73 2.67 0.17
N ALA A 42 7.71 2.08 0.79
CA ALA A 42 6.38 2.68 0.92
C ALA A 42 6.40 4.02 1.65
N ASP A 43 7.20 4.14 2.70
CA ASP A 43 7.42 5.38 3.46
C ASP A 43 8.05 6.47 2.59
N THR A 44 9.09 6.13 1.85
CA THR A 44 9.80 7.04 0.94
C THR A 44 8.86 7.53 -0.17
N LEU A 45 8.08 6.63 -0.75
CA LEU A 45 7.12 6.96 -1.80
C LEU A 45 6.02 7.89 -1.27
N PHE A 46 5.46 7.59 -0.10
CA PHE A 46 4.39 8.39 0.49
C PHE A 46 4.89 9.77 0.93
N ASN A 47 6.05 9.84 1.57
CA ASN A 47 6.66 11.13 1.91
C ASN A 47 6.91 12.00 0.67
N GLY A 48 7.53 11.40 -0.35
CA GLY A 48 7.81 12.10 -1.60
C GLY A 48 6.54 12.57 -2.33
N LEU A 49 5.44 11.81 -2.25
CA LEU A 49 4.13 12.22 -2.74
C LEU A 49 3.62 13.46 -2.00
N CYS A 50 3.59 13.42 -0.66
CA CYS A 50 3.08 14.52 0.15
C CYS A 50 3.87 15.83 -0.10
N GLN A 51 5.19 15.76 -0.16
CA GLN A 51 6.04 16.91 -0.48
C GLN A 51 5.74 17.50 -1.86
N ARG A 52 5.51 16.64 -2.87
CA ARG A 52 5.19 17.10 -4.23
C ARG A 52 3.78 17.68 -4.33
N LEU A 53 2.81 17.12 -3.62
CA LEU A 53 1.47 17.70 -3.52
C LEU A 53 1.53 19.11 -2.94
N VAL A 54 2.29 19.32 -1.87
CA VAL A 54 2.51 20.67 -1.30
C VAL A 54 3.20 21.60 -2.30
N THR A 55 4.22 21.11 -3.00
CA THR A 55 4.92 21.89 -4.04
C THR A 55 3.99 22.24 -5.22
N ALA A 56 3.06 21.36 -5.57
CA ALA A 56 2.03 21.60 -6.57
C ALA A 56 0.93 22.58 -6.09
N GLY A 57 0.98 23.03 -4.84
CA GLY A 57 0.06 24.01 -4.27
C GLY A 57 -1.18 23.43 -3.60
N VAL A 58 -1.22 22.10 -3.38
CA VAL A 58 -2.25 21.48 -2.56
C VAL A 58 -2.04 21.90 -1.11
N PRO A 59 -3.04 22.47 -0.43
CA PRO A 59 -2.89 22.97 0.95
C PRO A 59 -2.93 21.81 1.97
N LEU A 60 -2.06 20.84 1.76
CA LEU A 60 -1.99 19.63 2.58
C LEU A 60 -1.41 19.95 3.96
N TRP A 61 -2.16 19.68 5.01
CA TRP A 61 -1.73 19.82 6.40
C TRP A 61 -1.33 18.48 7.02
N ARG A 62 -2.16 17.45 6.80
CA ARG A 62 -1.92 16.07 7.25
C ARG A 62 -2.35 15.09 6.17
N ALA A 63 -1.57 14.04 5.97
CA ALA A 63 -1.93 12.91 5.14
C ALA A 63 -1.74 11.61 5.92
N PHE A 64 -2.57 10.62 5.62
CA PHE A 64 -2.50 9.29 6.19
C PHE A 64 -2.68 8.26 5.09
N ILE A 65 -1.95 7.16 5.20
CA ILE A 65 -2.14 5.95 4.41
C ILE A 65 -2.17 4.75 5.36
N GLY A 66 -3.14 3.87 5.18
CA GLY A 66 -3.26 2.61 5.91
C GLY A 66 -3.38 1.43 4.94
N MET A 67 -2.59 0.40 5.18
CA MET A 67 -2.57 -0.83 4.40
C MET A 67 -2.73 -2.02 5.33
N PRO A 68 -3.78 -2.83 5.20
CA PRO A 68 -3.85 -4.11 5.89
C PRO A 68 -2.75 -5.04 5.41
N THR A 69 -2.32 -5.96 6.26
CA THR A 69 -1.32 -6.98 5.92
C THR A 69 -1.80 -8.36 6.31
N LEU A 70 -1.38 -9.37 5.54
CA LEU A 70 -1.59 -10.78 5.86
C LEU A 70 -0.56 -11.32 6.87
N HIS A 71 0.30 -10.47 7.45
CA HIS A 71 1.30 -10.92 8.41
C HIS A 71 0.63 -11.51 9.67
N PRO A 72 1.08 -12.69 10.17
CA PRO A 72 0.44 -13.35 11.31
C PRO A 72 0.35 -12.52 12.59
N GLN A 73 1.30 -11.61 12.81
CA GLN A 73 1.45 -10.83 14.05
C GLN A 73 0.99 -9.37 13.94
N SER A 74 0.72 -8.85 12.73
CA SER A 74 0.29 -7.45 12.53
C SER A 74 -0.93 -7.38 11.64
N GLY A 75 -1.86 -6.49 11.98
CA GLY A 75 -3.07 -6.22 11.18
C GLY A 75 -2.80 -5.33 9.98
N GLY A 76 -1.80 -4.45 10.05
CA GLY A 76 -1.47 -3.52 8.97
C GLY A 76 -0.36 -2.55 9.33
N TYR A 77 0.03 -1.80 8.32
CA TYR A 77 0.97 -0.69 8.43
C TYR A 77 0.26 0.61 8.09
N SER A 78 0.66 1.69 8.73
CA SER A 78 0.24 3.03 8.34
C SER A 78 1.40 4.00 8.39
N TYR A 79 1.23 5.06 7.64
CA TYR A 79 2.11 6.21 7.66
C TYR A 79 1.28 7.47 7.79
N THR A 80 1.65 8.32 8.73
CA THR A 80 1.07 9.66 8.88
C THR A 80 2.13 10.69 8.51
N TRP A 81 1.83 11.55 7.55
CA TRP A 81 2.64 12.69 7.18
C TRP A 81 2.03 13.96 7.74
N ARG A 82 2.86 14.87 8.24
CA ARG A 82 2.45 16.18 8.73
C ARG A 82 3.34 17.26 8.15
N ARG A 83 2.71 18.38 7.75
CA ARG A 83 3.41 19.51 7.13
C ARG A 83 4.40 20.18 8.09
N ASP A 84 4.04 20.34 9.36
CA ASP A 84 4.87 20.97 10.37
C ASP A 84 6.14 20.18 10.68
N LEU A 85 6.10 18.87 10.57
CA LEU A 85 7.25 17.99 10.77
C LEU A 85 8.01 17.72 9.48
N ASN A 86 7.36 17.88 8.33
CA ASN A 86 7.84 17.45 7.01
C ASN A 86 8.41 16.02 7.02
N ALA A 87 7.78 15.16 7.79
CA ALA A 87 8.23 13.81 8.10
C ALA A 87 7.05 12.86 8.19
N ILE A 88 7.37 11.58 8.13
CA ILE A 88 6.45 10.47 8.28
C ILE A 88 6.59 9.84 9.65
N GLU A 89 5.47 9.53 10.26
CA GLU A 89 5.37 8.70 11.46
C GLU A 89 4.80 7.33 11.05
N PRO A 90 5.61 6.26 11.08
CA PRO A 90 5.13 4.91 10.83
C PRO A 90 4.40 4.37 12.07
N ALA A 91 3.36 3.58 11.84
CA ALA A 91 2.70 2.82 12.89
C ALA A 91 2.32 1.42 12.40
N LEU A 92 2.32 0.47 13.34
CA LEU A 92 1.85 -0.89 13.14
C LEU A 92 0.51 -1.04 13.84
N PHE A 93 -0.46 -1.60 13.15
CA PHE A 93 -1.72 -1.98 13.77
C PHE A 93 -1.63 -3.43 14.26
N GLY A 94 -2.08 -3.67 15.49
CA GLY A 94 -2.31 -5.02 15.99
C GLY A 94 -3.47 -5.69 15.24
N ARG A 95 -3.56 -7.01 15.33
CA ARG A 95 -4.77 -7.76 15.01
C ARG A 95 -5.60 -7.88 16.28
N GLY A 96 -6.92 -7.82 16.14
CA GLY A 96 -7.84 -8.09 17.22
C GLY A 96 -9.00 -7.12 17.27
N TYR A 97 -9.88 -7.40 18.23
CA TYR A 97 -11.17 -6.70 18.40
C TYR A 97 -11.05 -5.17 18.51
N GLU A 98 -10.04 -4.67 19.21
CA GLU A 98 -9.84 -3.22 19.34
C GLU A 98 -9.56 -2.54 17.99
N TYR A 99 -8.68 -3.12 17.19
CA TYR A 99 -8.38 -2.60 15.85
C TYR A 99 -9.61 -2.64 14.95
N GLU A 100 -10.35 -3.75 14.96
CA GLU A 100 -11.59 -3.89 14.20
C GLU A 100 -12.62 -2.83 14.58
N GLN A 101 -12.78 -2.56 15.88
CA GLN A 101 -13.70 -1.53 16.37
C GLN A 101 -13.25 -0.12 15.94
N ILE A 102 -11.95 0.18 15.98
CA ILE A 102 -11.42 1.46 15.51
C ILE A 102 -11.67 1.61 14.01
N LEU A 103 -11.40 0.58 13.22
CA LEU A 103 -11.63 0.59 11.79
C LEU A 103 -13.12 0.76 11.47
N LEU A 104 -14.00 -0.05 12.08
CA LEU A 104 -15.43 -0.03 11.85
C LEU A 104 -16.07 1.34 12.17
N ASN A 105 -15.54 2.05 13.17
CA ASN A 105 -16.01 3.37 13.59
C ASN A 105 -15.25 4.53 12.93
N SER A 106 -14.51 4.26 11.86
CA SER A 106 -13.73 5.25 11.10
C SER A 106 -14.38 5.58 9.74
N PRO A 107 -13.97 6.67 9.09
CA PRO A 107 -14.32 6.95 7.70
C PRO A 107 -14.01 5.80 6.75
N PHE A 108 -12.93 5.06 6.98
CA PHE A 108 -12.55 3.91 6.17
C PHE A 108 -13.53 2.74 6.33
N GLY A 109 -13.92 2.40 7.57
CA GLY A 109 -14.92 1.38 7.81
C GLY A 109 -16.29 1.74 7.22
N TYR A 110 -16.66 3.01 7.22
CA TYR A 110 -17.84 3.48 6.51
C TYR A 110 -17.74 3.22 5.01
N LEU A 111 -16.63 3.60 4.36
CA LEU A 111 -16.41 3.39 2.93
C LEU A 111 -16.37 1.91 2.56
N ILE A 112 -15.71 1.06 3.35
CA ILE A 112 -15.65 -0.38 3.15
C ILE A 112 -17.06 -0.98 3.17
N ARG A 113 -17.88 -0.64 4.16
CA ARG A 113 -19.28 -1.11 4.22
C ARG A 113 -20.11 -0.64 3.03
N GLN A 114 -19.87 0.59 2.54
CA GLN A 114 -20.54 1.06 1.31
C GLN A 114 -20.13 0.23 0.08
N MET A 115 -18.87 -0.15 -0.03
CA MET A 115 -18.38 -1.03 -1.11
C MET A 115 -19.01 -2.42 -1.04
N GLU A 116 -19.15 -3.00 0.16
CA GLU A 116 -19.77 -4.31 0.39
C GLU A 116 -21.27 -4.31 0.05
N ASN A 117 -21.96 -3.23 0.38
CA ASN A 117 -23.40 -3.07 0.11
C ASN A 117 -23.71 -2.73 -1.36
N SER A 118 -22.74 -2.26 -2.11
CA SER A 118 -22.87 -1.98 -3.55
C SER A 118 -22.69 -3.29 -4.32
N ALA A 119 -23.72 -4.12 -4.37
CA ALA A 119 -23.72 -5.45 -5.03
C ALA A 119 -23.58 -5.42 -6.57
N GLN A 120 -23.17 -4.34 -7.16
CA GLN A 120 -22.87 -4.22 -8.59
C GLN A 120 -21.37 -4.10 -8.77
N GLU A 121 -20.83 -4.56 -9.91
CA GLU A 121 -19.49 -4.31 -10.41
C GLU A 121 -19.17 -2.81 -10.32
N GLY A 122 -18.81 -2.35 -9.11
CA GLY A 122 -18.60 -0.95 -8.79
C GLY A 122 -17.14 -0.57 -8.94
N ASP A 123 -16.90 0.72 -9.04
CA ASP A 123 -15.56 1.28 -9.01
C ASP A 123 -14.76 0.66 -7.86
N PRO A 124 -13.49 0.26 -8.08
CA PRO A 124 -12.63 -0.28 -7.03
C PRO A 124 -12.25 0.75 -5.95
N TRP A 125 -12.72 1.99 -6.08
CA TRP A 125 -12.48 3.08 -5.16
C TRP A 125 -13.75 3.83 -4.77
N LEU A 126 -13.87 4.13 -3.48
CA LEU A 126 -14.87 5.03 -2.93
C LEU A 126 -14.21 6.14 -2.13
N TYR A 127 -14.83 7.30 -2.12
CA TYR A 127 -14.32 8.45 -1.38
C TYR A 127 -15.37 9.11 -0.50
N LEU A 128 -14.90 9.85 0.49
CA LEU A 128 -15.67 10.64 1.43
C LEU A 128 -15.01 11.99 1.61
N ARG A 129 -15.80 13.06 1.54
CA ARG A 129 -15.37 14.42 1.93
C ARG A 129 -16.21 14.91 3.10
N ARG A 130 -15.57 15.57 4.07
CA ARG A 130 -16.22 16.20 5.21
C ARG A 130 -15.65 17.58 5.45
N ARG A 131 -16.49 18.60 5.41
CA ARG A 131 -16.14 19.90 5.98
C ARG A 131 -16.08 19.75 7.50
N LEU A 132 -15.04 20.30 8.11
CA LEU A 132 -14.82 20.18 9.56
C LEU A 132 -15.18 21.47 10.31
N VAL A 133 -15.33 22.59 9.60
CA VAL A 133 -15.66 23.90 10.16
C VAL A 133 -16.78 24.57 9.36
N GLY A 134 -17.46 25.53 10.00
CA GLY A 134 -18.57 26.28 9.38
C GLY A 134 -19.92 25.58 9.45
N PRO A 135 -20.95 26.14 8.80
CA PRO A 135 -22.33 25.63 8.87
C PRO A 135 -22.52 24.25 8.20
N GLU A 136 -21.62 23.86 7.33
CA GLU A 136 -21.65 22.57 6.63
C GLU A 136 -20.76 21.52 7.32
N ALA A 137 -20.27 21.77 8.53
CA ALA A 137 -19.40 20.85 9.26
C ALA A 137 -20.13 19.55 9.61
N VAL A 138 -19.51 18.43 9.27
CA VAL A 138 -19.98 17.08 9.59
C VAL A 138 -18.89 16.34 10.34
N LEU A 139 -19.10 16.12 11.63
CA LEU A 139 -18.15 15.48 12.56
C LEU A 139 -18.69 14.13 13.04
N ASP A 140 -19.06 13.28 12.09
CA ASP A 140 -19.73 12.00 12.30
C ASP A 140 -18.76 10.89 12.79
N PHE A 141 -17.45 11.14 12.79
CA PHE A 141 -16.41 10.23 13.29
C PHE A 141 -15.53 10.91 14.33
N SER A 142 -14.99 10.13 15.30
CA SER A 142 -14.10 10.66 16.35
C SER A 142 -12.88 11.36 15.79
N ILE A 143 -12.24 10.75 14.79
CA ILE A 143 -11.05 11.34 14.15
C ILE A 143 -11.34 12.71 13.52
N LEU A 144 -12.54 12.96 13.01
CA LEU A 144 -12.91 14.26 12.44
C LEU A 144 -13.03 15.34 13.51
N LYS A 145 -13.54 14.96 14.72
CA LYS A 145 -13.58 15.85 15.87
C LYS A 145 -12.19 16.22 16.35
N GLU A 146 -11.29 15.23 16.39
CA GLU A 146 -9.89 15.43 16.77
C GLU A 146 -9.17 16.34 15.76
N LEU A 147 -9.34 16.09 14.46
CA LEU A 147 -8.75 16.91 13.40
C LEU A 147 -9.30 18.35 13.42
N ALA A 148 -10.61 18.52 13.62
CA ALA A 148 -11.22 19.83 13.74
C ALA A 148 -10.67 20.60 14.95
N ALA A 149 -10.57 19.93 16.12
CA ALA A 149 -9.99 20.51 17.33
C ALA A 149 -8.51 20.88 17.17
N ALA A 150 -7.78 20.16 16.30
CA ALA A 150 -6.38 20.44 15.96
C ALA A 150 -6.23 21.51 14.86
N GLY A 151 -7.33 22.06 14.32
CA GLY A 151 -7.31 23.17 13.36
C GLY A 151 -7.55 22.80 11.90
N ALA A 152 -7.87 21.53 11.61
CA ALA A 152 -8.24 21.15 10.26
C ALA A 152 -9.62 21.73 9.85
N SER A 153 -9.74 22.15 8.61
CA SER A 153 -10.97 22.75 8.05
C SER A 153 -11.73 21.83 7.13
N ASP A 154 -11.02 20.89 6.49
CA ASP A 154 -11.61 19.97 5.51
C ASP A 154 -10.86 18.63 5.53
N TYR A 155 -11.57 17.57 5.24
CA TYR A 155 -11.09 16.19 5.24
C TYR A 155 -11.57 15.46 3.99
N PHE A 156 -10.67 14.73 3.37
CA PHE A 156 -10.94 13.85 2.24
C PHE A 156 -10.36 12.46 2.53
N ALA A 157 -11.15 11.43 2.33
CA ALA A 157 -10.69 10.04 2.45
C ALA A 157 -11.08 9.25 1.20
N GLU A 158 -10.24 8.30 0.82
CA GLU A 158 -10.48 7.37 -0.26
C GLU A 158 -10.03 5.97 0.14
N VAL A 159 -10.80 4.96 -0.23
CA VAL A 159 -10.45 3.54 -0.10
C VAL A 159 -10.35 2.95 -1.49
N VAL A 160 -9.26 2.26 -1.75
CA VAL A 160 -9.01 1.50 -2.98
C VAL A 160 -8.95 0.03 -2.61
N ARG A 161 -9.81 -0.80 -3.22
CA ARG A 161 -9.83 -2.25 -3.03
C ARG A 161 -9.05 -2.91 -4.16
N PHE A 162 -8.26 -3.93 -3.82
CA PHE A 162 -7.51 -4.73 -4.77
C PHE A 162 -8.20 -6.08 -5.00
N GLY A 163 -8.08 -6.60 -6.23
CA GLY A 163 -8.60 -7.91 -6.63
C GLY A 163 -10.03 -7.86 -7.16
N ALA A 164 -10.33 -8.80 -8.07
CA ALA A 164 -11.62 -8.89 -8.74
C ALA A 164 -12.70 -9.56 -7.89
N ASP A 165 -12.31 -10.44 -6.94
CA ASP A 165 -13.23 -11.36 -6.30
C ASP A 165 -13.86 -10.85 -5.00
N GLY A 166 -13.58 -9.59 -4.65
CA GLY A 166 -14.29 -8.93 -3.55
C GLY A 166 -14.26 -9.67 -2.21
N ASP A 167 -13.35 -10.64 -2.02
CA ASP A 167 -13.27 -11.40 -0.78
C ASP A 167 -12.67 -10.48 0.31
N PRO A 168 -13.50 -9.97 1.23
CA PRO A 168 -13.04 -9.11 2.30
C PRO A 168 -12.08 -9.83 3.26
N SER A 169 -12.06 -11.18 3.24
CA SER A 169 -11.15 -11.98 4.08
C SER A 169 -9.69 -11.83 3.69
N HIS A 170 -9.40 -11.38 2.47
CA HIS A 170 -8.04 -11.17 1.99
C HIS A 170 -7.46 -9.78 2.32
N GLY A 171 -8.25 -8.88 2.92
CA GLY A 171 -7.77 -7.61 3.46
C GLY A 171 -6.93 -6.78 2.48
N THR A 172 -7.28 -6.84 1.19
CA THR A 172 -6.49 -6.26 0.12
C THR A 172 -7.04 -4.91 -0.28
N GLY A 173 -6.47 -3.87 0.27
CA GLY A 173 -6.87 -2.50 -0.07
C GLY A 173 -5.95 -1.48 0.58
N ILE A 174 -6.15 -0.23 0.23
CA ILE A 174 -5.45 0.91 0.82
C ILE A 174 -6.47 1.96 1.18
N GLY A 175 -6.35 2.51 2.40
CA GLY A 175 -7.08 3.69 2.83
C GLY A 175 -6.18 4.91 2.83
N TYR A 176 -6.64 5.99 2.21
CA TYR A 176 -5.98 7.30 2.21
C TYR A 176 -6.85 8.31 2.92
N SER A 177 -6.24 9.22 3.69
CA SER A 177 -6.93 10.42 4.09
C SER A 177 -6.01 11.64 4.06
N PHE A 178 -6.60 12.76 3.72
CA PHE A 178 -5.94 14.05 3.58
C PHE A 178 -6.75 15.09 4.33
N ALA A 179 -6.08 15.95 5.07
CA ALA A 179 -6.68 17.07 5.77
C ALA A 179 -5.94 18.36 5.45
N THR A 180 -6.68 19.46 5.42
CA THR A 180 -6.14 20.80 5.25
C THR A 180 -6.60 21.71 6.39
N ASP A 181 -5.78 22.69 6.73
CA ASP A 181 -6.06 23.78 7.66
C ASP A 181 -6.44 25.08 6.95
N LEU A 182 -6.49 25.07 5.60
CA LEU A 182 -6.90 26.24 4.83
C LEU A 182 -8.36 26.60 5.12
N PRO A 183 -8.70 27.84 5.52
CA PRO A 183 -10.09 28.20 5.90
C PRO A 183 -11.15 27.84 4.86
N GLY A 184 -10.82 27.90 3.56
CA GLY A 184 -11.69 27.49 2.46
C GLY A 184 -11.76 25.98 2.22
N GLY A 185 -10.92 25.18 2.87
CA GLY A 185 -10.75 23.76 2.60
C GLY A 185 -10.01 23.46 1.30
N PHE A 186 -10.10 22.22 0.83
CA PHE A 186 -9.57 21.83 -0.47
C PHE A 186 -10.39 22.46 -1.60
N ARG A 187 -9.70 22.91 -2.64
CA ARG A 187 -10.32 23.32 -3.91
C ARG A 187 -10.70 22.07 -4.71
N ASP A 188 -11.61 22.21 -5.65
CA ASP A 188 -12.01 21.08 -6.49
C ASP A 188 -10.82 20.54 -7.32
N ASP A 189 -9.94 21.41 -7.80
CA ASP A 189 -8.71 21.03 -8.50
C ASP A 189 -7.75 20.22 -7.61
N ASP A 190 -7.67 20.51 -6.31
CA ASP A 190 -6.87 19.74 -5.36
C ASP A 190 -7.37 18.30 -5.26
N LEU A 191 -8.70 18.12 -5.21
CA LEU A 191 -9.33 16.79 -5.16
C LEU A 191 -9.22 16.05 -6.49
N VAL A 192 -9.32 16.74 -7.62
CA VAL A 192 -9.09 16.17 -8.95
C VAL A 192 -7.65 15.66 -9.05
N LEU A 193 -6.67 16.44 -8.61
CA LEU A 193 -5.26 16.07 -8.61
C LEU A 193 -5.01 14.83 -7.73
N LEU A 194 -5.53 14.82 -6.49
CA LEU A 194 -5.42 13.68 -5.58
C LEU A 194 -5.98 12.41 -6.21
N ARG A 195 -7.23 12.46 -6.66
CA ARG A 195 -7.93 11.31 -7.24
C ARG A 195 -7.31 10.81 -8.54
N ALA A 196 -6.71 11.68 -9.34
CA ALA A 196 -6.01 11.29 -10.55
C ALA A 196 -4.69 10.56 -10.27
N VAL A 197 -4.01 10.86 -9.16
CA VAL A 197 -2.69 10.29 -8.83
C VAL A 197 -2.79 9.04 -7.95
N LEU A 198 -3.80 8.96 -7.07
CA LEU A 198 -3.96 7.87 -6.11
C LEU A 198 -4.01 6.46 -6.73
N PRO A 199 -4.60 6.21 -7.91
CA PRO A 199 -4.54 4.89 -8.55
C PRO A 199 -3.10 4.41 -8.83
N ALA A 200 -2.23 5.30 -9.32
CA ALA A 200 -0.82 4.95 -9.56
C ALA A 200 -0.07 4.71 -8.25
N VAL A 201 -0.35 5.51 -7.22
CA VAL A 201 0.19 5.30 -5.86
C VAL A 201 -0.26 3.95 -5.33
N SER A 202 -1.53 3.60 -5.49
CA SER A 202 -2.09 2.32 -5.02
C SER A 202 -1.41 1.13 -5.68
N LEU A 203 -1.16 1.17 -6.99
CA LEU A 203 -0.43 0.13 -7.70
C LEU A 203 1.02 -0.01 -7.21
N ALA A 204 1.71 1.11 -7.02
CA ALA A 204 3.07 1.09 -6.49
C ALA A 204 3.12 0.54 -5.06
N MET A 205 2.18 0.94 -4.19
CA MET A 205 2.05 0.44 -2.82
C MET A 205 1.68 -1.03 -2.76
N MET A 206 0.78 -1.50 -3.63
CA MET A 206 0.40 -2.92 -3.73
C MET A 206 1.61 -3.79 -4.06
N THR A 207 2.48 -3.35 -4.97
CA THR A 207 3.72 -4.05 -5.29
C THR A 207 4.62 -4.17 -4.06
N GLN A 208 4.80 -3.09 -3.30
CA GLN A 208 5.59 -3.10 -2.06
C GLN A 208 4.98 -3.99 -0.99
N ALA A 209 3.66 -3.94 -0.79
CA ALA A 209 2.95 -4.80 0.15
C ALA A 209 3.14 -6.29 -0.21
N GLY A 210 3.05 -6.65 -1.48
CA GLY A 210 3.32 -8.01 -1.97
C GLY A 210 4.73 -8.49 -1.64
N HIS A 211 5.74 -7.64 -1.84
CA HIS A 211 7.11 -7.95 -1.46
C HIS A 211 7.29 -8.15 0.05
N MET A 212 6.68 -7.30 0.86
CA MET A 212 6.73 -7.41 2.33
C MET A 212 6.06 -8.70 2.82
N ILE A 213 4.89 -9.04 2.28
CA ILE A 213 4.17 -10.28 2.61
C ILE A 213 5.02 -11.51 2.22
N ALA A 214 5.52 -11.54 0.99
CA ALA A 214 6.36 -12.63 0.51
C ALA A 214 7.62 -12.82 1.37
N SER A 215 8.33 -11.73 1.68
CA SER A 215 9.50 -11.75 2.56
C SER A 215 9.16 -12.23 3.97
N GLY A 216 8.06 -11.74 4.54
CA GLY A 216 7.60 -12.13 5.87
C GLY A 216 7.24 -13.63 5.96
N LEU A 217 6.50 -14.15 4.98
CA LEU A 217 6.13 -15.56 4.91
C LEU A 217 7.36 -16.43 4.71
N LEU A 218 8.26 -16.09 3.76
CA LEU A 218 9.50 -16.84 3.55
C LEU A 218 10.38 -16.82 4.79
N GLY A 219 10.48 -15.71 5.49
CA GLY A 219 11.19 -15.59 6.75
C GLY A 219 10.61 -16.46 7.87
N ALA A 220 9.26 -16.50 7.97
CA ALA A 220 8.55 -17.27 8.99
C ALA A 220 8.66 -18.80 8.77
N TYR A 221 8.56 -19.26 7.50
CA TYR A 221 8.56 -20.68 7.17
C TYR A 221 9.94 -21.28 6.92
N LEU A 222 10.87 -20.50 6.34
CA LEU A 222 12.20 -21.00 5.95
C LEU A 222 13.31 -20.50 6.90
N GLY A 223 13.00 -19.61 7.83
CA GLY A 223 14.00 -18.91 8.62
C GLY A 223 14.63 -17.73 7.85
N GLY A 224 15.16 -16.76 8.59
CA GLY A 224 15.60 -15.47 8.00
C GLY A 224 16.67 -15.59 6.91
N ASP A 225 17.65 -16.51 7.06
CA ASP A 225 18.73 -16.69 6.08
C ASP A 225 18.25 -17.39 4.79
N ALA A 226 17.47 -18.47 4.93
CA ALA A 226 16.95 -19.22 3.79
C ALA A 226 15.85 -18.41 3.06
N GLY A 227 14.94 -17.78 3.81
CA GLY A 227 13.90 -16.92 3.26
C GLY A 227 14.46 -15.73 2.47
N GLY A 228 15.51 -15.09 2.99
CA GLY A 228 16.19 -13.99 2.30
C GLY A 228 16.87 -14.42 0.99
N ARG A 229 17.41 -15.60 0.92
CA ARG A 229 18.02 -16.16 -0.32
C ARG A 229 16.97 -16.49 -1.37
N VAL A 230 15.85 -17.05 -0.97
CA VAL A 230 14.70 -17.33 -1.87
C VAL A 230 14.16 -16.05 -2.44
N HIS A 231 13.95 -15.05 -1.60
CA HIS A 231 13.43 -13.75 -1.99
C HIS A 231 14.37 -12.99 -2.94
N ALA A 232 15.69 -13.12 -2.73
CA ALA A 232 16.71 -12.54 -3.61
C ALA A 232 16.94 -13.33 -4.91
N GLY A 233 16.15 -14.37 -5.20
CA GLY A 233 16.34 -15.22 -6.38
C GLY A 233 17.67 -15.99 -6.41
N ARG A 234 18.36 -16.10 -5.26
CA ARG A 234 19.66 -16.77 -5.14
C ARG A 234 19.55 -18.27 -4.88
N LEU A 235 18.55 -18.91 -5.43
CA LEU A 235 18.43 -20.36 -5.45
C LEU A 235 19.26 -20.91 -6.61
N SER A 236 20.58 -20.95 -6.46
CA SER A 236 21.36 -21.89 -7.25
C SER A 236 21.35 -23.23 -6.52
N ALA A 237 20.89 -24.28 -7.18
CA ALA A 237 20.79 -25.65 -6.68
C ALA A 237 22.14 -26.28 -6.24
N ALA A 238 23.23 -25.52 -6.19
CA ALA A 238 24.58 -25.99 -6.03
C ALA A 238 25.31 -25.59 -4.72
N ARG A 239 24.62 -25.01 -3.72
CA ARG A 239 25.25 -24.68 -2.44
C ARG A 239 24.36 -25.01 -1.26
N TRP A 240 24.16 -26.29 -1.03
CA TRP A 240 23.83 -26.78 0.31
C TRP A 240 25.03 -26.60 1.21
N ARG A 241 25.13 -25.53 1.94
CA ARG A 241 25.95 -25.48 3.14
C ARG A 241 25.16 -26.24 4.21
N VAL A 242 25.52 -27.48 4.44
CA VAL A 242 25.10 -28.22 5.63
C VAL A 242 25.68 -27.43 6.81
N SER A 243 24.84 -26.76 7.56
CA SER A 243 25.21 -26.21 8.87
C SER A 243 25.42 -27.41 9.79
N ALA A 244 26.66 -27.78 10.01
CA ALA A 244 27.07 -28.91 10.89
C ALA A 244 26.88 -28.54 12.37
N LEU A 245 25.75 -28.00 12.79
CA LEU A 245 25.55 -27.54 14.16
C LEU A 245 24.30 -28.07 14.86
N CYS A 246 23.62 -29.09 14.34
CA CYS A 246 22.47 -29.65 15.05
C CYS A 246 22.38 -31.17 15.15
N CYS A 247 23.40 -31.94 14.86
CA CYS A 247 23.41 -33.37 15.24
C CYS A 247 24.82 -33.82 15.53
N GLY A 248 25.15 -33.99 16.80
CA GLY A 248 26.38 -34.64 17.27
C GLY A 248 26.39 -36.13 16.94
N MET A 249 26.52 -36.50 15.65
CA MET A 249 26.87 -37.84 15.23
C MET A 249 28.07 -37.77 14.30
N PRO A 250 29.15 -38.51 14.60
CA PRO A 250 30.31 -38.59 13.74
C PRO A 250 29.96 -39.42 12.50
N ILE A 251 29.96 -38.80 11.33
CA ILE A 251 29.90 -39.53 10.06
C ILE A 251 31.29 -40.07 9.78
N SER A 252 31.44 -41.36 9.95
CA SER A 252 32.60 -42.19 9.57
C SER A 252 32.90 -42.00 8.09
N ALA A 253 34.14 -41.74 7.78
CA ALA A 253 34.68 -41.62 6.43
C ALA A 253 34.54 -42.93 5.66
N ALA A 254 33.67 -42.98 4.66
CA ALA A 254 33.62 -44.06 3.70
C ALA A 254 34.02 -43.54 2.31
N SER A 255 35.26 -43.96 1.99
CA SER A 255 35.77 -44.33 0.66
C SER A 255 35.40 -43.49 -0.55
N ARG A 256 36.35 -42.69 -0.97
CA ARG A 256 36.46 -42.17 -2.36
C ARG A 256 36.66 -43.35 -3.33
N ARG A 257 35.71 -43.56 -4.24
CA ARG A 257 35.98 -44.29 -5.49
C ARG A 257 35.84 -43.32 -6.64
N SER A 258 36.94 -43.07 -7.31
CA SER A 258 37.00 -42.34 -8.58
C SER A 258 36.42 -43.21 -9.70
N PRO A 259 35.63 -42.70 -10.63
CA PRO A 259 35.33 -43.41 -11.87
C PRO A 259 36.50 -43.22 -12.83
N THR A 260 37.14 -44.31 -13.17
CA THR A 260 38.08 -44.50 -14.27
C THR A 260 37.47 -44.12 -15.60
N ARG A 261 38.26 -43.38 -16.36
CA ARG A 261 38.04 -43.12 -17.80
C ARG A 261 38.12 -44.43 -18.54
N HIS A 262 37.07 -44.83 -19.25
CA HIS A 262 37.14 -45.74 -20.37
C HIS A 262 37.28 -44.95 -21.65
N ARG A 263 38.42 -45.14 -22.23
CA ARG A 263 38.80 -44.71 -23.58
C ARG A 263 38.81 -45.99 -24.41
N ASP A 264 37.86 -46.19 -25.29
CA ASP A 264 37.90 -47.23 -26.33
C ASP A 264 37.69 -46.59 -27.68
N LEU A 265 38.71 -46.63 -28.39
CA LEU A 265 39.15 -47.22 -29.62
C LEU A 265 38.02 -48.00 -30.34
N LEU A 266 37.55 -47.44 -31.44
CA LEU A 266 37.03 -48.18 -32.57
C LEU A 266 37.69 -47.68 -33.87
N SER A 267 38.66 -48.48 -34.29
CA SER A 267 39.17 -48.50 -35.66
C SER A 267 38.38 -49.51 -36.49
N SER A 268 38.05 -49.06 -37.71
CA SER A 268 38.10 -49.79 -38.98
C SER A 268 37.25 -51.03 -39.24
N SER A 269 36.61 -50.96 -40.29
CA SER A 269 36.57 -51.87 -41.48
C SER A 269 35.22 -52.38 -41.89
N CYS A 270 34.97 -52.14 -43.10
CA CYS A 270 34.19 -52.56 -44.22
C CYS A 270 32.96 -51.74 -44.52
#